data_6f9cf5734b5ef97b79b9766a9f442c41
#
_entry.id   6f9cf5734b5ef97b79b9766a9f442c41
#
_cell.length_a   1.000
_cell.length_b   1.000
_cell.length_c   1.000
_cell.angle_alpha   90.00
_cell.angle_beta   90.00
_cell.angle_gamma   90.00
#
_symmetry.space_group_name_H-M   'P 1'
#
loop_
_entity.id
_entity.type
_entity.pdbx_description
1 polymer ?
#
loop_
_entity_poly.entity_id
_entity_poly.type
_entity_poly.pdbx_seq_one_letter_code
_entity_poly.pdbx_strand_id
1 'polypeptide(L)'
;FQFHGVSLDIRQNSSVINAKSGKEYLDFEALIKDIPKLQKIYGDTVFNSIILSMTKSENDVLNLFKICKKYISDENIPSLTPLIEEIDDLQSADIILRKLLLDNQYILFIKKFQNSNQEIMLGYSDSNKDGGIISSQWNVYNAQIDLFKEGIKKNVNVTFFHGRGGTISRGGGPTYNSISAQPKGTISNQIRYTEQGEVISDKYSTSYLGFENIKLGLIAFINESDTKLRATIPNQKFLQELSDISLEKYKSFFSKPELIEYFENGTPVKLLSVLNIGSRPTKRETNTKTIQNYRAIPWVFGWAQTRNTLTGWFGAGTALDSMIKKHGIKQVRKIYKNSDFMQNLISNIEMTLAKSDLKIAKLYVEFLMNEDMLEIYNDINKESKLALISIKKIKNNDELLDDNQILKNTLKVRNAYLDPLSIIQITLMKKMKKRELDPIEKNSLLLSINGLAAGLRNTG
;
A
#
# COMPACT_ATOMS: atom_id res chain seq x y z
N PHE A 1 -14.99 20.10 18.45
CA PHE A 1 -13.62 20.36 17.94
C PHE A 1 -12.59 20.62 19.05
N GLN A 2 -13.00 20.81 20.32
CA GLN A 2 -12.14 21.15 21.44
C GLN A 2 -11.10 22.28 21.09
N PHE A 3 -9.91 22.24 21.68
CA PHE A 3 -8.84 23.21 21.38
C PHE A 3 -7.82 22.71 20.34
N HIS A 4 -8.10 21.61 19.68
CA HIS A 4 -7.27 21.08 18.58
C HIS A 4 -8.08 21.03 17.29
N GLY A 5 -7.46 21.36 16.17
CA GLY A 5 -8.11 21.34 14.85
C GLY A 5 -8.25 19.93 14.26
N VAL A 6 -7.39 18.99 14.69
CA VAL A 6 -7.35 17.59 14.26
C VAL A 6 -6.85 16.70 15.39
N SER A 7 -7.34 15.48 15.48
CA SER A 7 -6.76 14.45 16.35
C SER A 7 -5.52 13.85 15.69
N LEU A 8 -4.48 13.61 16.47
CA LEU A 8 -3.20 13.11 16.01
C LEU A 8 -3.08 11.59 16.24
N ASP A 9 -2.36 10.94 15.34
CA ASP A 9 -1.87 9.58 15.55
C ASP A 9 -0.38 9.61 15.86
N ILE A 10 0.02 8.89 16.90
CA ILE A 10 1.42 8.62 17.21
C ILE A 10 1.79 7.31 16.51
N ARG A 11 2.96 7.24 15.85
CA ARG A 11 3.44 6.01 15.23
C ARG A 11 4.85 5.67 15.69
N GLN A 12 5.06 4.41 16.08
CA GLN A 12 6.38 3.88 16.42
C GLN A 12 6.56 2.46 15.85
N ASN A 13 7.80 2.06 15.67
CA ASN A 13 8.16 0.71 15.23
C ASN A 13 8.24 -0.24 16.42
N SER A 14 7.73 -1.47 16.26
CA SER A 14 7.77 -2.51 17.31
C SER A 14 9.19 -2.83 17.78
N SER A 15 10.19 -2.77 16.88
CA SER A 15 11.59 -3.01 17.24
C SER A 15 12.12 -1.99 18.24
N VAL A 16 11.69 -0.73 18.16
CA VAL A 16 12.08 0.33 19.11
C VAL A 16 11.48 0.05 20.48
N ILE A 17 10.20 -0.34 20.52
CA ILE A 17 9.51 -0.70 21.77
C ILE A 17 10.17 -1.91 22.42
N ASN A 18 10.51 -2.92 21.64
CA ASN A 18 11.11 -4.17 22.12
C ASN A 18 12.57 -4.02 22.56
N ALA A 19 13.29 -3.07 22.00
CA ALA A 19 14.68 -2.77 22.40
C ALA A 19 14.79 -2.28 23.85
N LYS A 20 13.76 -1.61 24.38
CA LYS A 20 13.69 -1.07 25.75
C LYS A 20 14.86 -0.15 26.14
N SER A 21 15.62 0.32 25.17
CA SER A 21 16.81 1.15 25.35
C SER A 21 17.16 1.87 24.05
N GLY A 22 18.10 2.80 24.12
CA GLY A 22 18.54 3.59 22.97
C GLY A 22 17.78 4.91 22.85
N LYS A 23 18.31 5.81 22.01
CA LYS A 23 17.78 7.17 21.86
C LYS A 23 16.33 7.18 21.39
N GLU A 24 15.99 6.42 20.35
CA GLU A 24 14.62 6.39 19.82
C GLU A 24 13.59 5.86 20.83
N TYR A 25 13.98 4.88 21.66
CA TYR A 25 13.12 4.40 22.75
C TYR A 25 12.91 5.48 23.81
N LEU A 26 13.98 6.17 24.23
CA LEU A 26 13.90 7.24 25.24
C LEU A 26 13.08 8.43 24.75
N ASP A 27 13.24 8.82 23.48
CA ASP A 27 12.45 9.89 22.85
C ASP A 27 10.97 9.50 22.79
N PHE A 28 10.65 8.24 22.46
CA PHE A 28 9.28 7.72 22.47
C PHE A 28 8.70 7.65 23.89
N GLU A 29 9.46 7.14 24.86
CA GLU A 29 9.01 7.09 26.27
C GLU A 29 8.75 8.50 26.82
N ALA A 30 9.57 9.48 26.45
CA ALA A 30 9.34 10.88 26.80
C ALA A 30 8.04 11.42 26.21
N LEU A 31 7.76 11.11 24.94
CA LEU A 31 6.50 11.47 24.30
C LEU A 31 5.29 10.86 25.02
N ILE A 32 5.34 9.57 25.38
CA ILE A 32 4.25 8.90 26.13
C ILE A 32 4.03 9.57 27.50
N LYS A 33 5.09 10.00 28.16
CA LYS A 33 5.04 10.76 29.43
C LYS A 33 4.30 12.10 29.29
N ASP A 34 4.44 12.76 28.15
CA ASP A 34 3.83 14.07 27.91
C ASP A 34 2.35 13.99 27.48
N ILE A 35 1.85 12.82 27.06
CA ILE A 35 0.47 12.63 26.62
C ILE A 35 -0.56 13.18 27.65
N PRO A 36 -0.52 12.82 28.95
CA PRO A 36 -1.51 13.31 29.91
C PRO A 36 -1.51 14.83 30.05
N LYS A 37 -0.34 15.45 29.98
CA LYS A 37 -0.20 16.90 30.02
C LYS A 37 -0.82 17.57 28.79
N LEU A 38 -0.57 16.99 27.60
CA LEU A 38 -1.11 17.50 26.34
C LEU A 38 -2.63 17.31 26.28
N GLN A 39 -3.14 16.16 26.74
CA GLN A 39 -4.57 15.92 26.88
C GLN A 39 -5.25 16.92 27.81
N LYS A 40 -4.62 17.26 28.94
CA LYS A 40 -5.15 18.27 29.85
C LYS A 40 -5.23 19.68 29.23
N ILE A 41 -4.29 20.01 28.32
CA ILE A 41 -4.23 21.33 27.66
C ILE A 41 -5.21 21.40 26.48
N TYR A 42 -5.21 20.36 25.62
CA TYR A 42 -5.90 20.38 24.33
C TYR A 42 -7.19 19.55 24.29
N GLY A 43 -7.44 18.71 25.30
CA GLY A 43 -8.59 17.82 25.39
C GLY A 43 -8.19 16.35 25.20
N ASP A 44 -9.00 15.44 25.76
CA ASP A 44 -8.69 14.00 25.83
C ASP A 44 -8.57 13.34 24.44
N THR A 45 -9.22 13.91 23.43
CA THR A 45 -9.25 13.37 22.05
C THR A 45 -8.15 13.93 21.14
N VAL A 46 -7.17 14.68 21.68
CA VAL A 46 -6.05 15.22 20.88
C VAL A 46 -5.21 14.12 20.24
N PHE A 47 -5.10 12.97 20.92
CA PHE A 47 -4.49 11.76 20.36
C PHE A 47 -5.58 10.71 20.12
N ASN A 48 -5.69 10.25 18.87
CA ASN A 48 -6.68 9.25 18.52
C ASN A 48 -6.12 7.82 18.69
N SER A 49 -4.91 7.56 18.20
CA SER A 49 -4.30 6.24 18.31
C SER A 49 -2.77 6.28 18.42
N ILE A 50 -2.23 5.21 19.00
CA ILE A 50 -0.81 4.88 18.95
C ILE A 50 -0.65 3.68 18.01
N ILE A 51 -0.13 3.93 16.80
CA ILE A 51 0.05 2.94 15.75
C ILE A 51 1.39 2.25 15.95
N LEU A 52 1.38 0.93 16.13
CA LEU A 52 2.57 0.11 16.25
C LEU A 52 2.89 -0.55 14.91
N SER A 53 3.83 0.01 14.16
CA SER A 53 4.25 -0.56 12.88
C SER A 53 5.15 -1.78 13.05
N MET A 54 5.14 -2.69 12.05
CA MET A 54 5.86 -3.96 12.07
C MET A 54 5.45 -4.84 13.25
N THR A 55 4.16 -4.91 13.54
CA THR A 55 3.63 -5.81 14.57
C THR A 55 3.66 -7.24 14.06
N LYS A 56 4.40 -8.11 14.72
CA LYS A 56 4.59 -9.53 14.39
C LYS A 56 4.06 -10.48 15.44
N SER A 57 3.78 -9.98 16.63
CA SER A 57 3.30 -10.78 17.77
C SER A 57 2.42 -9.98 18.71
N GLU A 58 1.65 -10.69 19.53
CA GLU A 58 0.90 -10.10 20.63
C GLU A 58 1.81 -9.35 21.63
N ASN A 59 3.04 -9.85 21.83
CA ASN A 59 3.98 -9.24 22.75
C ASN A 59 4.41 -7.82 22.34
N ASP A 60 4.43 -7.53 21.04
CA ASP A 60 4.73 -6.18 20.55
C ASP A 60 3.72 -5.18 21.09
N VAL A 61 2.42 -5.53 21.01
CA VAL A 61 1.32 -4.69 21.50
C VAL A 61 1.30 -4.64 23.04
N LEU A 62 1.52 -5.78 23.70
CA LEU A 62 1.56 -5.84 25.16
C LEU A 62 2.72 -5.06 25.75
N ASN A 63 3.88 -4.98 25.08
CA ASN A 63 4.98 -4.15 25.51
C ASN A 63 4.65 -2.65 25.39
N LEU A 64 3.98 -2.25 24.28
CA LEU A 64 3.47 -0.88 24.14
C LEU A 64 2.44 -0.55 25.24
N PHE A 65 1.49 -1.46 25.49
CA PHE A 65 0.48 -1.30 26.53
C PHE A 65 1.11 -1.09 27.93
N LYS A 66 2.14 -1.88 28.27
CA LYS A 66 2.89 -1.72 29.55
C LYS A 66 3.54 -0.34 29.67
N ILE A 67 4.11 0.20 28.59
CA ILE A 67 4.70 1.54 28.60
C ILE A 67 3.62 2.59 28.81
N CYS A 68 2.48 2.49 28.11
CA CYS A 68 1.37 3.41 28.26
C CYS A 68 0.85 3.41 29.71
N LYS A 69 0.59 2.22 30.28
CA LYS A 69 0.11 2.08 31.68
C LYS A 69 1.05 2.65 32.73
N LYS A 70 2.33 2.76 32.44
CA LYS A 70 3.30 3.35 33.37
C LYS A 70 3.10 4.84 33.58
N TYR A 71 2.55 5.55 32.57
CA TYR A 71 2.51 7.01 32.53
C TYR A 71 1.11 7.60 32.31
N ILE A 72 0.16 6.83 31.81
CA ILE A 72 -1.17 7.28 31.43
C ILE A 72 -2.21 6.46 32.19
N SER A 73 -3.25 7.09 32.72
CA SER A 73 -4.38 6.39 33.31
C SER A 73 -5.15 5.59 32.24
N ASP A 74 -5.69 4.44 32.59
CA ASP A 74 -6.28 3.48 31.64
C ASP A 74 -7.35 4.13 30.74
N GLU A 75 -8.17 5.03 31.27
CA GLU A 75 -9.23 5.76 30.56
C GLU A 75 -8.70 6.76 29.51
N ASN A 76 -7.45 7.22 29.68
CA ASN A 76 -6.85 8.25 28.84
C ASN A 76 -5.80 7.67 27.85
N ILE A 77 -5.57 6.35 27.87
CA ILE A 77 -4.69 5.69 26.88
C ILE A 77 -5.36 5.77 25.51
N PRO A 78 -4.73 6.40 24.49
CA PRO A 78 -5.23 6.36 23.10
C PRO A 78 -5.40 4.93 22.59
N SER A 79 -6.18 4.73 21.55
CA SER A 79 -6.33 3.40 20.94
C SER A 79 -4.98 2.82 20.56
N LEU A 80 -4.68 1.60 21.01
CA LEU A 80 -3.47 0.89 20.64
C LEU A 80 -3.73 0.10 19.34
N THR A 81 -3.18 0.59 18.24
CA THR A 81 -3.49 0.11 16.89
C THR A 81 -2.31 -0.65 16.29
N PRO A 82 -2.29 -2.00 16.38
CA PRO A 82 -1.28 -2.78 15.68
C PRO A 82 -1.41 -2.60 14.17
N LEU A 83 -0.28 -2.41 13.47
CA LEU A 83 -0.22 -2.35 12.02
C LEU A 83 0.43 -3.63 11.50
N ILE A 84 -0.35 -4.39 10.73
CA ILE A 84 0.05 -5.65 10.10
C ILE A 84 0.44 -5.34 8.65
N GLU A 85 1.69 -5.60 8.28
CA GLU A 85 2.29 -5.04 7.06
C GLU A 85 2.84 -6.09 6.08
N GLU A 86 3.37 -7.24 6.53
CA GLU A 86 3.96 -8.27 5.68
C GLU A 86 2.96 -9.40 5.39
N ILE A 87 3.17 -10.17 4.32
CA ILE A 87 2.24 -11.24 3.91
C ILE A 87 2.10 -12.29 5.00
N ASP A 88 3.22 -12.74 5.59
CA ASP A 88 3.22 -13.76 6.64
C ASP A 88 2.51 -13.26 7.91
N ASP A 89 2.66 -11.96 8.25
CA ASP A 89 1.97 -11.33 9.37
C ASP A 89 0.46 -11.23 9.12
N LEU A 90 0.05 -10.90 7.88
CA LEU A 90 -1.36 -10.88 7.49
C LEU A 90 -2.00 -12.28 7.57
N GLN A 91 -1.26 -13.33 7.19
CA GLN A 91 -1.73 -14.71 7.29
C GLN A 91 -1.85 -15.20 8.73
N SER A 92 -1.11 -14.58 9.65
CA SER A 92 -1.10 -14.93 11.08
C SER A 92 -1.87 -13.93 11.95
N ALA A 93 -2.54 -12.95 11.36
CA ALA A 93 -3.15 -11.83 12.07
C ALA A 93 -4.21 -12.26 13.10
N ASP A 94 -5.00 -13.30 12.79
CA ASP A 94 -5.98 -13.88 13.70
C ASP A 94 -5.32 -14.51 14.94
N ILE A 95 -4.17 -15.14 14.77
CA ILE A 95 -3.40 -15.74 15.88
C ILE A 95 -2.87 -14.64 16.79
N ILE A 96 -2.34 -13.55 16.22
CA ILE A 96 -1.86 -12.39 16.97
C ILE A 96 -3.01 -11.79 17.80
N LEU A 97 -4.15 -11.50 17.18
CA LEU A 97 -5.31 -10.94 17.86
C LEU A 97 -5.85 -11.89 18.94
N ARG A 98 -5.99 -13.18 18.63
CA ARG A 98 -6.46 -14.17 19.59
C ARG A 98 -5.60 -14.22 20.85
N LYS A 99 -4.26 -14.26 20.69
CA LYS A 99 -3.32 -14.26 21.82
C LYS A 99 -3.38 -12.94 22.59
N LEU A 100 -3.48 -11.81 21.91
CA LEU A 100 -3.62 -10.50 22.51
C LEU A 100 -4.90 -10.43 23.38
N LEU A 101 -6.02 -10.94 22.89
CA LEU A 101 -7.30 -10.98 23.62
C LEU A 101 -7.40 -12.10 24.66
N LEU A 102 -6.37 -12.93 24.82
CA LEU A 102 -6.23 -13.87 25.94
C LEU A 102 -5.51 -13.23 27.14
N ASP A 103 -4.78 -12.12 26.98
CA ASP A 103 -4.21 -11.39 28.10
C ASP A 103 -5.32 -10.73 28.92
N ASN A 104 -5.41 -11.10 30.20
CA ASN A 104 -6.48 -10.66 31.09
C ASN A 104 -6.50 -9.14 31.33
N GLN A 105 -5.33 -8.48 31.38
CA GLN A 105 -5.27 -7.05 31.59
C GLN A 105 -5.66 -6.29 30.33
N TYR A 106 -5.20 -6.76 29.17
CA TYR A 106 -5.47 -6.13 27.90
C TYR A 106 -6.95 -6.26 27.51
N ILE A 107 -7.57 -7.44 27.66
CA ILE A 107 -9.00 -7.57 27.32
C ILE A 107 -9.90 -6.76 28.25
N LEU A 108 -9.54 -6.63 29.53
CA LEU A 108 -10.25 -5.75 30.46
C LEU A 108 -10.12 -4.28 30.05
N PHE A 109 -8.92 -3.85 29.64
CA PHE A 109 -8.69 -2.52 29.10
C PHE A 109 -9.56 -2.26 27.87
N ILE A 110 -9.55 -3.14 26.87
CA ILE A 110 -10.38 -3.02 25.67
C ILE A 110 -11.85 -2.91 26.01
N LYS A 111 -12.37 -3.79 26.88
CA LYS A 111 -13.79 -3.82 27.21
C LYS A 111 -14.25 -2.62 28.04
N LYS A 112 -13.42 -2.14 28.95
CA LYS A 112 -13.80 -1.09 29.89
C LYS A 112 -13.52 0.31 29.35
N PHE A 113 -12.43 0.53 28.62
CA PHE A 113 -11.93 1.85 28.27
C PHE A 113 -11.88 2.11 26.75
N GLN A 114 -11.99 1.07 25.90
CA GLN A 114 -11.97 1.19 24.45
C GLN A 114 -13.31 0.81 23.80
N ASN A 115 -14.42 0.95 24.52
CA ASN A 115 -15.79 0.62 24.04
C ASN A 115 -15.90 -0.79 23.44
N SER A 116 -15.18 -1.77 24.00
CA SER A 116 -15.07 -3.12 23.43
C SER A 116 -14.63 -3.13 21.97
N ASN A 117 -13.78 -2.20 21.54
CA ASN A 117 -13.30 -2.07 20.16
C ASN A 117 -11.79 -2.20 20.08
N GLN A 118 -11.29 -3.05 19.18
CA GLN A 118 -9.90 -3.15 18.78
C GLN A 118 -9.75 -2.61 17.36
N GLU A 119 -9.06 -1.49 17.21
CA GLU A 119 -8.66 -1.01 15.89
C GLU A 119 -7.38 -1.74 15.44
N ILE A 120 -7.36 -2.18 14.18
CA ILE A 120 -6.21 -2.82 13.54
C ILE A 120 -5.93 -2.11 12.23
N MET A 121 -4.70 -1.65 12.05
CA MET A 121 -4.28 -1.04 10.79
C MET A 121 -3.72 -2.10 9.84
N LEU A 122 -4.16 -2.04 8.58
CA LEU A 122 -3.76 -2.95 7.52
C LEU A 122 -2.78 -2.24 6.57
N GLY A 123 -1.61 -2.84 6.37
CA GLY A 123 -0.55 -2.31 5.53
C GLY A 123 -0.68 -2.76 4.08
N TYR A 124 -0.87 -1.81 3.17
CA TYR A 124 -0.98 -2.07 1.73
C TYR A 124 0.37 -1.94 1.01
N SER A 125 1.16 -0.94 1.40
CA SER A 125 2.42 -0.63 0.72
C SER A 125 3.50 -1.69 0.93
N ASP A 126 3.67 -2.10 2.19
CA ASP A 126 4.69 -3.07 2.56
C ASP A 126 4.29 -4.48 2.14
N SER A 127 3.01 -4.87 2.28
CA SER A 127 2.52 -6.15 1.79
C SER A 127 2.61 -6.28 0.26
N ASN A 128 2.35 -5.19 -0.48
CA ASN A 128 2.54 -5.19 -1.94
C ASN A 128 4.03 -5.33 -2.31
N LYS A 129 4.91 -4.65 -1.60
CA LYS A 129 6.35 -4.77 -1.81
C LYS A 129 6.84 -6.19 -1.51
N ASP A 130 6.27 -6.85 -0.51
CA ASP A 130 6.62 -8.22 -0.11
C ASP A 130 6.09 -9.28 -1.09
N GLY A 131 4.85 -9.16 -1.55
CA GLY A 131 4.19 -10.24 -2.30
C GLY A 131 3.57 -9.87 -3.65
N GLY A 132 3.65 -8.61 -4.08
CA GLY A 132 2.97 -8.12 -5.29
C GLY A 132 1.48 -7.85 -5.08
N ILE A 133 0.85 -7.23 -6.09
CA ILE A 133 -0.50 -6.65 -5.97
C ILE A 133 -1.58 -7.68 -5.65
N ILE A 134 -1.58 -8.84 -6.31
CA ILE A 134 -2.63 -9.85 -6.13
C ILE A 134 -2.53 -10.47 -4.75
N SER A 135 -1.33 -10.91 -4.36
CA SER A 135 -1.12 -11.55 -3.06
C SER A 135 -1.38 -10.56 -1.91
N SER A 136 -0.90 -9.33 -2.02
CA SER A 136 -1.17 -8.28 -1.03
C SER A 136 -2.67 -8.06 -0.82
N GLN A 137 -3.42 -7.80 -1.90
CA GLN A 137 -4.86 -7.52 -1.81
C GLN A 137 -5.64 -8.71 -1.26
N TRP A 138 -5.28 -9.93 -1.67
CA TRP A 138 -5.94 -11.15 -1.19
C TRP A 138 -5.66 -11.43 0.28
N ASN A 139 -4.42 -11.27 0.74
CA ASN A 139 -4.08 -11.49 2.14
C ASN A 139 -4.69 -10.41 3.05
N VAL A 140 -4.75 -9.14 2.60
CA VAL A 140 -5.47 -8.07 3.31
C VAL A 140 -6.98 -8.39 3.40
N TYR A 141 -7.57 -8.92 2.33
CA TYR A 141 -8.98 -9.32 2.33
C TYR A 141 -9.27 -10.47 3.32
N ASN A 142 -8.43 -11.51 3.32
CA ASN A 142 -8.57 -12.64 4.24
C ASN A 142 -8.34 -12.24 5.70
N ALA A 143 -7.28 -11.46 5.96
CA ALA A 143 -6.97 -11.00 7.31
C ALA A 143 -8.15 -10.26 7.95
N GLN A 144 -8.87 -9.43 7.19
CA GLN A 144 -10.07 -8.75 7.71
C GLN A 144 -11.14 -9.74 8.19
N ILE A 145 -11.39 -10.79 7.40
CA ILE A 145 -12.41 -11.80 7.75
C ILE A 145 -12.00 -12.56 9.01
N ASP A 146 -10.75 -12.99 9.07
CA ASP A 146 -10.27 -13.84 10.15
C ASP A 146 -10.12 -13.05 11.45
N LEU A 147 -9.63 -11.83 11.40
CA LEU A 147 -9.61 -10.89 12.53
C LEU A 147 -11.01 -10.58 13.04
N PHE A 148 -11.96 -10.32 12.15
CA PHE A 148 -13.34 -10.03 12.51
C PHE A 148 -14.01 -11.24 13.21
N LYS A 149 -13.78 -12.45 12.70
CA LYS A 149 -14.25 -13.70 13.34
C LYS A 149 -13.66 -13.89 14.75
N GLU A 150 -12.37 -13.59 14.95
CA GLU A 150 -11.74 -13.69 16.28
C GLU A 150 -12.32 -12.67 17.26
N GLY A 151 -12.59 -11.44 16.80
CA GLY A 151 -13.27 -10.43 17.61
C GLY A 151 -14.66 -10.89 18.10
N ILE A 152 -15.47 -11.44 17.20
CA ILE A 152 -16.81 -11.99 17.55
C ILE A 152 -16.72 -13.03 18.65
N LYS A 153 -15.75 -13.98 18.56
CA LYS A 153 -15.56 -15.04 19.59
C LYS A 153 -15.28 -14.48 20.99
N LYS A 154 -14.73 -13.27 21.09
CA LYS A 154 -14.37 -12.63 22.37
C LYS A 154 -15.32 -11.50 22.78
N ASN A 155 -16.40 -11.26 22.02
CA ASN A 155 -17.27 -10.09 22.16
C ASN A 155 -16.49 -8.77 22.16
N VAL A 156 -15.57 -8.65 21.19
CA VAL A 156 -14.80 -7.45 20.91
C VAL A 156 -15.06 -7.06 19.45
N ASN A 157 -15.46 -5.82 19.23
CA ASN A 157 -15.56 -5.27 17.88
C ASN A 157 -14.15 -5.12 17.30
N VAL A 158 -13.99 -5.47 16.04
CA VAL A 158 -12.77 -5.20 15.31
C VAL A 158 -13.07 -4.17 14.23
N THR A 159 -12.33 -3.07 14.24
CA THR A 159 -12.44 -2.02 13.23
C THR A 159 -11.12 -1.91 12.47
N PHE A 160 -11.23 -1.62 11.18
CA PHE A 160 -10.06 -1.57 10.32
C PHE A 160 -9.68 -0.15 9.96
N PHE A 161 -8.39 0.14 10.14
CA PHE A 161 -7.75 1.32 9.61
C PHE A 161 -6.94 0.93 8.37
N HIS A 162 -7.44 1.32 7.20
CA HIS A 162 -6.78 1.00 5.93
C HIS A 162 -5.64 1.97 5.67
N GLY A 163 -4.39 1.48 5.84
CA GLY A 163 -3.16 2.23 5.58
C GLY A 163 -2.88 2.42 4.10
N ARG A 164 -3.82 3.04 3.37
CA ARG A 164 -3.74 3.24 1.93
C ARG A 164 -2.80 4.38 1.58
N GLY A 165 -2.03 4.20 0.51
CA GLY A 165 -1.25 5.28 -0.11
C GLY A 165 -1.96 5.89 -1.32
N GLY A 166 -1.33 6.88 -1.96
CA GLY A 166 -1.90 7.58 -3.11
C GLY A 166 -1.97 6.74 -4.38
N THR A 167 -1.06 5.79 -4.56
CA THR A 167 -1.01 4.93 -5.75
C THR A 167 -1.67 3.59 -5.54
N ILE A 168 -2.06 2.93 -6.64
CA ILE A 168 -2.68 1.59 -6.62
C ILE A 168 -1.79 0.57 -5.93
N SER A 169 -0.49 0.58 -6.21
CA SER A 169 0.50 -0.29 -5.56
C SER A 169 0.58 -0.12 -4.04
N ARG A 170 0.00 0.95 -3.52
CA ARG A 170 -0.08 1.25 -2.09
C ARG A 170 -1.52 1.23 -1.56
N GLY A 171 -2.40 0.53 -2.26
CA GLY A 171 -3.82 0.42 -1.90
C GLY A 171 -4.68 1.61 -2.34
N GLY A 172 -4.15 2.56 -3.12
CA GLY A 172 -4.89 3.66 -3.72
C GLY A 172 -5.93 3.17 -4.73
N GLY A 173 -6.69 4.10 -5.27
CA GLY A 173 -7.75 3.84 -6.25
C GLY A 173 -9.06 4.53 -5.89
N PRO A 174 -10.12 4.38 -6.71
CA PRO A 174 -11.42 4.98 -6.45
C PRO A 174 -11.99 4.54 -5.10
N THR A 175 -12.37 5.51 -4.26
CA THR A 175 -12.81 5.25 -2.87
C THR A 175 -14.03 4.34 -2.83
N TYR A 176 -15.04 4.62 -3.67
CA TYR A 176 -16.23 3.79 -3.77
C TYR A 176 -15.90 2.31 -4.02
N ASN A 177 -15.16 2.03 -5.10
CA ASN A 177 -14.82 0.66 -5.49
C ASN A 177 -13.99 -0.07 -4.43
N SER A 178 -13.10 0.65 -3.76
CA SER A 178 -12.26 0.05 -2.72
C SER A 178 -13.01 -0.27 -1.44
N ILE A 179 -14.06 0.49 -1.09
CA ILE A 179 -14.94 0.17 0.04
C ILE A 179 -15.84 -1.00 -0.34
N SER A 180 -16.48 -0.96 -1.51
CA SER A 180 -17.37 -2.04 -1.99
C SER A 180 -16.66 -3.38 -2.19
N ALA A 181 -15.34 -3.35 -2.45
CA ALA A 181 -14.52 -4.55 -2.60
C ALA A 181 -14.06 -5.16 -1.27
N GLN A 182 -14.38 -4.56 -0.11
CA GLN A 182 -14.06 -5.15 1.19
C GLN A 182 -14.91 -6.40 1.46
N PRO A 183 -14.46 -7.28 2.37
CA PRO A 183 -15.24 -8.45 2.74
C PRO A 183 -16.60 -8.04 3.33
N LYS A 184 -17.68 -8.60 2.80
CA LYS A 184 -19.04 -8.29 3.26
C LYS A 184 -19.18 -8.60 4.76
N GLY A 185 -19.75 -7.65 5.51
CA GLY A 185 -20.01 -7.75 6.93
C GLY A 185 -18.79 -7.48 7.83
N THR A 186 -17.66 -7.03 7.29
CA THR A 186 -16.51 -6.59 8.10
C THR A 186 -16.49 -5.08 8.35
N ILE A 187 -17.30 -4.32 7.62
CA ILE A 187 -17.53 -2.90 7.87
C ILE A 187 -18.70 -2.79 8.83
N SER A 188 -18.45 -2.27 10.03
CA SER A 188 -19.49 -2.09 11.05
C SER A 188 -19.90 -0.62 11.18
N ASN A 189 -19.55 0.02 12.29
CA ASN A 189 -20.01 1.38 12.61
C ASN A 189 -19.09 2.47 12.03
N GLN A 190 -17.90 2.11 11.58
CA GLN A 190 -16.91 3.06 11.06
C GLN A 190 -16.00 2.40 10.06
N ILE A 191 -15.46 3.21 9.17
CA ILE A 191 -14.32 2.87 8.31
C ILE A 191 -13.29 3.99 8.44
N ARG A 192 -12.02 3.63 8.54
CA ARG A 192 -10.92 4.57 8.62
C ARG A 192 -9.89 4.24 7.55
N TYR A 193 -9.46 5.24 6.81
CA TYR A 193 -8.40 5.07 5.79
C TYR A 193 -7.51 6.31 5.71
N THR A 194 -6.26 6.07 5.37
CA THR A 194 -5.30 7.15 5.11
C THR A 194 -5.54 7.73 3.73
N GLU A 195 -5.47 9.05 3.60
CA GLU A 195 -5.30 9.73 2.32
C GLU A 195 -3.98 10.52 2.35
N GLN A 196 -3.19 10.40 1.30
CA GLN A 196 -1.92 11.13 1.16
C GLN A 196 -2.20 12.58 0.73
N GLY A 197 -1.27 13.51 1.03
CA GLY A 197 -1.46 14.93 0.75
C GLY A 197 -1.79 15.23 -0.71
N GLU A 198 -1.16 14.55 -1.67
CA GLU A 198 -1.46 14.68 -3.09
C GLU A 198 -2.88 14.22 -3.46
N VAL A 199 -3.37 13.17 -2.81
CA VAL A 199 -4.74 12.67 -3.00
C VAL A 199 -5.76 13.64 -2.41
N ILE A 200 -5.45 14.23 -1.25
CA ILE A 200 -6.28 15.27 -0.61
C ILE A 200 -6.42 16.46 -1.56
N SER A 201 -5.32 16.92 -2.14
CA SER A 201 -5.34 18.02 -3.10
C SER A 201 -6.18 17.71 -4.34
N ASP A 202 -6.09 16.49 -4.87
CA ASP A 202 -6.86 16.07 -6.05
C ASP A 202 -8.37 15.92 -5.75
N LYS A 203 -8.72 15.38 -4.58
CA LYS A 203 -10.11 15.05 -4.22
C LYS A 203 -10.90 16.22 -3.63
N TYR A 204 -10.22 17.13 -2.93
CA TYR A 204 -10.86 18.15 -2.09
C TYR A 204 -10.46 19.59 -2.45
N SER A 205 -9.83 19.79 -3.62
CA SER A 205 -9.38 21.12 -4.07
C SER A 205 -10.51 22.13 -4.28
N THR A 206 -11.72 21.67 -4.54
CA THR A 206 -12.91 22.51 -4.66
C THR A 206 -14.07 21.92 -3.84
N SER A 207 -15.01 22.77 -3.40
CA SER A 207 -16.19 22.32 -2.65
C SER A 207 -17.01 21.26 -3.40
N TYR A 208 -17.11 21.40 -4.73
CA TYR A 208 -17.85 20.46 -5.57
C TYR A 208 -17.16 19.08 -5.60
N LEU A 209 -15.84 19.05 -5.87
CA LEU A 209 -15.08 17.79 -5.88
C LEU A 209 -15.07 17.13 -4.50
N GLY A 210 -14.91 17.94 -3.44
CA GLY A 210 -14.96 17.44 -2.07
C GLY A 210 -16.30 16.80 -1.74
N PHE A 211 -17.40 17.47 -2.07
CA PHE A 211 -18.76 16.95 -1.86
C PHE A 211 -18.97 15.62 -2.60
N GLU A 212 -18.62 15.52 -3.90
CA GLU A 212 -18.82 14.29 -4.67
C GLU A 212 -17.97 13.13 -4.15
N ASN A 213 -16.70 13.37 -3.77
CA ASN A 213 -15.83 12.33 -3.22
C ASN A 213 -16.33 11.82 -1.85
N ILE A 214 -16.77 12.73 -0.95
CA ILE A 214 -17.34 12.36 0.34
C ILE A 214 -18.66 11.60 0.15
N LYS A 215 -19.54 12.09 -0.73
CA LYS A 215 -20.81 11.43 -1.06
C LYS A 215 -20.61 10.00 -1.58
N LEU A 216 -19.68 9.78 -2.51
CA LEU A 216 -19.38 8.46 -3.03
C LEU A 216 -18.83 7.53 -1.94
N GLY A 217 -17.94 8.02 -1.09
CA GLY A 217 -17.43 7.25 0.04
C GLY A 217 -18.53 6.88 1.05
N LEU A 218 -19.41 7.83 1.35
CA LEU A 218 -20.52 7.62 2.28
C LEU A 218 -21.56 6.62 1.72
N ILE A 219 -21.90 6.71 0.42
CA ILE A 219 -22.81 5.75 -0.22
C ILE A 219 -22.23 4.33 -0.15
N ALA A 220 -20.94 4.18 -0.47
CA ALA A 220 -20.28 2.86 -0.37
C ALA A 220 -20.30 2.34 1.06
N PHE A 221 -19.98 3.19 2.04
CA PHE A 221 -20.03 2.83 3.46
C PHE A 221 -21.42 2.38 3.91
N ILE A 222 -22.47 3.14 3.60
CA ILE A 222 -23.85 2.80 3.96
C ILE A 222 -24.27 1.46 3.35
N ASN A 223 -23.96 1.25 2.06
CA ASN A 223 -24.31 0.00 1.36
C ASN A 223 -23.61 -1.23 1.97
N GLU A 224 -22.37 -1.05 2.47
CA GLU A 224 -21.58 -2.17 3.00
C GLU A 224 -21.82 -2.39 4.51
N SER A 225 -22.15 -1.35 5.28
CA SER A 225 -22.37 -1.45 6.73
C SER A 225 -23.62 -2.28 7.10
N ASP A 226 -24.61 -2.36 6.20
CA ASP A 226 -25.82 -3.20 6.39
C ASP A 226 -25.62 -4.65 5.94
N THR A 227 -24.42 -5.04 5.53
CA THR A 227 -24.15 -6.40 5.08
C THR A 227 -23.75 -7.32 6.25
N LYS A 228 -24.15 -8.59 6.18
CA LYS A 228 -23.76 -9.60 7.18
C LYS A 228 -22.50 -10.34 6.72
N LEU A 229 -21.67 -10.71 7.70
CA LEU A 229 -20.51 -11.53 7.43
C LEU A 229 -20.94 -12.87 6.79
N ARG A 230 -20.36 -13.19 5.64
CA ARG A 230 -20.61 -14.48 4.98
C ARG A 230 -19.83 -15.58 5.67
N ALA A 231 -20.48 -16.72 5.88
CA ALA A 231 -19.84 -17.90 6.47
C ALA A 231 -18.66 -18.40 5.61
N THR A 232 -18.80 -18.30 4.28
CA THR A 232 -17.78 -18.72 3.32
C THR A 232 -17.47 -17.60 2.31
N ILE A 233 -16.21 -17.53 1.91
CA ILE A 233 -15.77 -16.60 0.86
C ILE A 233 -16.11 -17.24 -0.50
N PRO A 234 -16.92 -16.57 -1.35
CA PRO A 234 -17.18 -17.08 -2.69
C PRO A 234 -15.87 -17.23 -3.48
N ASN A 235 -15.71 -18.39 -4.14
CA ASN A 235 -14.53 -18.70 -4.95
C ASN A 235 -13.18 -18.64 -4.21
N GLN A 236 -13.17 -18.87 -2.88
CA GLN A 236 -11.97 -18.78 -2.05
C GLN A 236 -10.79 -19.58 -2.60
N LYS A 237 -11.01 -20.84 -2.98
CA LYS A 237 -9.96 -21.69 -3.55
C LYS A 237 -9.35 -21.12 -4.82
N PHE A 238 -10.18 -20.52 -5.70
CA PHE A 238 -9.71 -19.89 -6.92
C PHE A 238 -8.85 -18.64 -6.62
N LEU A 239 -9.32 -17.80 -5.71
CA LEU A 239 -8.61 -16.57 -5.33
C LEU A 239 -7.30 -16.87 -4.58
N GLN A 240 -7.30 -17.90 -3.75
CA GLN A 240 -6.09 -18.36 -3.09
C GLN A 240 -5.04 -18.85 -4.11
N GLU A 241 -5.45 -19.72 -5.03
CA GLU A 241 -4.57 -20.23 -6.09
C GLU A 241 -4.02 -19.09 -6.97
N LEU A 242 -4.87 -18.13 -7.35
CA LEU A 242 -4.46 -16.93 -8.09
C LEU A 242 -3.38 -16.14 -7.31
N SER A 243 -3.59 -15.98 -6.01
CA SER A 243 -2.65 -15.32 -5.10
C SER A 243 -1.31 -16.06 -5.01
N ASP A 244 -1.36 -17.38 -4.84
CA ASP A 244 -0.15 -18.20 -4.66
C ASP A 244 0.73 -18.19 -5.92
N ILE A 245 0.14 -18.34 -7.10
CA ILE A 245 0.88 -18.27 -8.38
C ILE A 245 1.49 -16.87 -8.57
N SER A 246 0.74 -15.81 -8.23
CA SER A 246 1.26 -14.45 -8.32
C SER A 246 2.42 -14.20 -7.36
N LEU A 247 2.30 -14.69 -6.12
CA LEU A 247 3.33 -14.57 -5.08
C LEU A 247 4.62 -15.27 -5.49
N GLU A 248 4.52 -16.50 -5.99
CA GLU A 248 5.66 -17.27 -6.48
C GLU A 248 6.37 -16.55 -7.62
N LYS A 249 5.62 -16.07 -8.62
CA LYS A 249 6.18 -15.30 -9.73
C LYS A 249 6.84 -14.01 -9.27
N TYR A 250 6.23 -13.30 -8.33
CA TYR A 250 6.77 -12.07 -7.76
C TYR A 250 8.06 -12.36 -6.99
N LYS A 251 8.04 -13.27 -6.03
CA LYS A 251 9.21 -13.60 -5.20
C LYS A 251 10.36 -14.15 -6.04
N SER A 252 10.11 -15.03 -7.00
CA SER A 252 11.16 -15.56 -7.88
C SER A 252 11.87 -14.49 -8.72
N PHE A 253 11.14 -13.46 -9.16
CA PHE A 253 11.72 -12.34 -9.89
C PHE A 253 12.51 -11.41 -8.97
N PHE A 254 11.90 -10.98 -7.85
CA PHE A 254 12.51 -10.02 -6.94
C PHE A 254 13.63 -10.59 -6.05
N SER A 255 13.85 -11.91 -6.07
CA SER A 255 15.01 -12.56 -5.44
C SER A 255 16.27 -12.57 -6.32
N LYS A 256 16.17 -12.17 -7.60
CA LYS A 256 17.33 -12.13 -8.51
C LYS A 256 18.36 -11.11 -8.00
N PRO A 257 19.65 -11.50 -7.83
CA PRO A 257 20.69 -10.60 -7.33
C PRO A 257 20.89 -9.35 -8.21
N GLU A 258 20.74 -9.50 -9.52
CA GLU A 258 20.96 -8.45 -10.52
C GLU A 258 19.89 -7.34 -10.43
N LEU A 259 18.77 -7.63 -9.81
CA LEU A 259 17.66 -6.70 -9.78
C LEU A 259 17.96 -5.43 -8.95
N ILE A 260 18.84 -5.51 -7.96
CA ILE A 260 19.27 -4.33 -7.21
C ILE A 260 20.06 -3.37 -8.09
N GLU A 261 20.95 -3.93 -8.93
CA GLU A 261 21.74 -3.16 -9.88
C GLU A 261 20.82 -2.54 -10.95
N TYR A 262 19.91 -3.33 -11.50
CA TYR A 262 18.89 -2.83 -12.43
C TYR A 262 18.11 -1.64 -11.82
N PHE A 263 17.65 -1.76 -10.60
CA PHE A 263 16.87 -0.73 -9.93
C PHE A 263 17.70 0.53 -9.61
N GLU A 264 18.91 0.37 -9.07
CA GLU A 264 19.77 1.50 -8.68
C GLU A 264 20.39 2.23 -9.88
N ASN A 265 20.71 1.53 -10.96
CA ASN A 265 21.35 2.12 -12.12
C ASN A 265 20.34 2.63 -13.15
N GLY A 266 19.17 2.01 -13.22
CA GLY A 266 18.12 2.39 -14.16
C GLY A 266 17.14 3.42 -13.66
N THR A 267 17.04 3.61 -12.34
CA THR A 267 16.09 4.55 -11.76
C THR A 267 16.78 5.72 -11.06
N PRO A 268 16.14 6.89 -10.93
CA PRO A 268 16.71 8.00 -10.19
C PRO A 268 16.58 7.84 -8.66
N VAL A 269 16.42 6.61 -8.14
CA VAL A 269 16.15 6.35 -6.72
C VAL A 269 17.19 6.95 -5.77
N LYS A 270 18.44 7.05 -6.21
CA LYS A 270 19.53 7.67 -5.42
C LYS A 270 19.33 9.17 -5.20
N LEU A 271 18.56 9.83 -6.05
CA LEU A 271 18.29 11.27 -5.98
C LEU A 271 17.05 11.60 -5.13
N LEU A 272 16.27 10.59 -4.74
CA LEU A 272 15.03 10.82 -3.97
C LEU A 272 15.30 11.40 -2.59
N SER A 273 16.45 11.12 -1.99
CA SER A 273 16.87 11.73 -0.72
C SER A 273 17.06 13.25 -0.82
N VAL A 274 17.40 13.75 -2.00
CA VAL A 274 17.57 15.20 -2.25
C VAL A 274 16.23 15.91 -2.44
N LEU A 275 15.21 15.18 -2.89
CA LEU A 275 13.87 15.72 -3.19
C LEU A 275 12.96 15.78 -1.97
N ASN A 276 13.40 15.32 -0.79
CA ASN A 276 12.59 15.24 0.43
C ASN A 276 11.23 14.54 0.21
N ILE A 277 11.19 13.56 -0.69
CA ILE A 277 10.01 12.75 -0.96
C ILE A 277 9.86 11.73 0.16
N GLY A 278 8.79 11.87 0.95
CA GLY A 278 8.55 11.09 2.15
C GLY A 278 9.22 11.66 3.40
N SER A 279 8.65 11.35 4.56
CA SER A 279 9.12 11.82 5.88
C SER A 279 10.28 11.02 6.47
N ARG A 280 10.80 10.02 5.76
CA ARG A 280 11.81 9.07 6.26
C ARG A 280 12.90 8.83 5.21
N PRO A 281 14.13 8.40 5.63
CA PRO A 281 15.19 8.01 4.72
C PRO A 281 14.74 6.97 3.69
N THR A 282 15.30 7.02 2.47
CA THR A 282 14.93 6.13 1.36
C THR A 282 15.21 4.65 1.62
N LYS A 283 16.24 4.35 2.40
CA LYS A 283 16.65 2.99 2.79
C LYS A 283 16.58 2.80 4.31
N ARG A 284 16.38 1.54 4.72
CA ARG A 284 16.64 1.10 6.10
C ARG A 284 18.15 0.87 6.24
N GLU A 285 18.74 1.24 7.36
CA GLU A 285 20.15 0.94 7.66
C GLU A 285 20.28 -0.57 7.93
N THR A 286 21.02 -1.26 7.07
CA THR A 286 21.31 -2.69 7.20
C THR A 286 22.69 -2.97 6.63
N ASN A 287 23.34 -4.03 7.11
CA ASN A 287 24.67 -4.44 6.67
C ASN A 287 24.68 -5.10 5.29
N THR A 288 23.53 -5.44 4.73
CA THR A 288 23.40 -6.10 3.42
C THR A 288 22.72 -5.21 2.40
N LYS A 289 23.23 -5.14 1.19
CA LYS A 289 22.60 -4.42 0.07
C LYS A 289 21.56 -5.34 -0.60
N THR A 290 20.31 -5.23 -0.19
CA THR A 290 19.21 -5.95 -0.82
C THR A 290 18.11 -5.00 -1.22
N ILE A 291 17.27 -5.44 -2.15
CA ILE A 291 16.11 -4.66 -2.63
C ILE A 291 15.09 -4.42 -1.50
N GLN A 292 15.01 -5.35 -0.54
CA GLN A 292 14.13 -5.25 0.63
C GLN A 292 14.47 -4.06 1.54
N ASN A 293 15.71 -3.56 1.48
CA ASN A 293 16.15 -2.42 2.29
C ASN A 293 15.49 -1.10 1.88
N TYR A 294 15.01 -1.01 0.64
CA TYR A 294 14.23 0.15 0.22
C TYR A 294 12.89 0.20 0.94
N ARG A 295 12.48 1.39 1.39
CA ARG A 295 11.13 1.61 1.90
C ARG A 295 10.12 1.57 0.75
N ALA A 296 8.85 1.30 1.05
CA ALA A 296 7.81 1.12 0.05
C ALA A 296 7.62 2.36 -0.86
N ILE A 297 7.74 3.59 -0.33
CA ILE A 297 7.62 4.81 -1.14
C ILE A 297 8.73 4.93 -2.19
N PRO A 298 10.03 4.94 -1.85
CA PRO A 298 11.10 4.96 -2.84
C PRO A 298 11.06 3.78 -3.82
N TRP A 299 10.61 2.62 -3.35
CA TRP A 299 10.42 1.44 -4.18
C TRP A 299 9.40 1.66 -5.30
N VAL A 300 8.19 2.03 -4.94
CA VAL A 300 7.10 2.31 -5.90
C VAL A 300 7.47 3.47 -6.82
N PHE A 301 8.05 4.53 -6.24
CA PHE A 301 8.43 5.73 -6.96
C PHE A 301 9.51 5.45 -8.02
N GLY A 302 10.57 4.71 -7.68
CA GLY A 302 11.64 4.37 -8.61
C GLY A 302 11.13 3.63 -9.86
N TRP A 303 10.27 2.63 -9.67
CA TRP A 303 9.65 1.89 -10.78
C TRP A 303 8.72 2.75 -11.64
N ALA A 304 8.04 3.73 -11.05
CA ALA A 304 7.21 4.65 -11.80
C ALA A 304 8.04 5.60 -12.67
N GLN A 305 9.17 6.09 -12.16
CA GLN A 305 10.05 7.01 -12.89
C GLN A 305 10.55 6.44 -14.23
N THR A 306 10.76 5.14 -14.29
CA THR A 306 11.18 4.44 -15.52
C THR A 306 10.03 3.94 -16.37
N ARG A 307 8.82 4.42 -16.15
CA ARG A 307 7.59 4.05 -16.89
C ARG A 307 7.24 2.56 -16.82
N ASN A 308 7.88 1.79 -15.96
CA ASN A 308 7.55 0.37 -15.72
C ASN A 308 6.30 0.20 -14.87
N THR A 309 6.06 1.06 -13.88
CA THR A 309 5.00 0.95 -12.86
C THR A 309 4.80 -0.49 -12.31
N LEU A 310 5.89 -1.22 -12.24
CA LEU A 310 5.97 -2.67 -12.05
C LEU A 310 5.19 -3.17 -10.84
N THR A 311 5.23 -2.41 -9.74
CA THR A 311 4.64 -2.77 -8.45
C THR A 311 3.12 -2.89 -8.46
N GLY A 312 2.45 -2.40 -9.49
CA GLY A 312 1.00 -2.44 -9.59
C GLY A 312 0.44 -3.54 -10.51
N TRP A 313 1.31 -4.36 -11.13
CA TRP A 313 0.84 -5.38 -12.06
C TRP A 313 1.75 -6.62 -12.18
N PHE A 314 3.02 -6.58 -11.75
CA PHE A 314 3.92 -7.71 -11.92
C PHE A 314 3.46 -8.93 -11.12
N GLY A 315 3.53 -10.11 -11.74
CA GLY A 315 3.01 -11.38 -11.24
C GLY A 315 1.55 -11.64 -11.63
N ALA A 316 0.81 -10.62 -12.09
CA ALA A 316 -0.57 -10.78 -12.50
C ALA A 316 -0.71 -11.48 -13.86
N GLY A 317 0.21 -11.25 -14.77
CA GLY A 317 0.19 -11.87 -16.10
C GLY A 317 0.27 -13.38 -16.03
N THR A 318 1.30 -13.89 -15.36
CA THR A 318 1.50 -15.33 -15.13
C THR A 318 0.33 -15.95 -14.37
N ALA A 319 -0.15 -15.30 -13.31
CA ALA A 319 -1.24 -15.81 -12.49
C ALA A 319 -2.57 -15.88 -13.29
N LEU A 320 -2.96 -14.80 -13.93
CA LEU A 320 -4.21 -14.76 -14.70
C LEU A 320 -4.20 -15.72 -15.90
N ASP A 321 -3.09 -15.80 -16.63
CA ASP A 321 -2.97 -16.74 -17.76
C ASP A 321 -3.06 -18.20 -17.30
N SER A 322 -2.41 -18.53 -16.17
CA SER A 322 -2.48 -19.87 -15.56
C SER A 322 -3.91 -20.23 -15.15
N MET A 323 -4.62 -19.28 -14.52
CA MET A 323 -6.03 -19.50 -14.13
C MET A 323 -6.96 -19.64 -15.34
N ILE A 324 -6.72 -18.87 -16.41
CA ILE A 324 -7.49 -19.01 -17.67
C ILE A 324 -7.24 -20.39 -18.31
N LYS A 325 -6.00 -20.85 -18.35
CA LYS A 325 -5.64 -22.16 -18.89
C LYS A 325 -6.26 -23.30 -18.10
N LYS A 326 -6.21 -23.22 -16.77
CA LYS A 326 -6.69 -24.29 -15.87
C LYS A 326 -8.22 -24.36 -15.81
N HIS A 327 -8.91 -23.23 -15.65
CA HIS A 327 -10.35 -23.18 -15.37
C HIS A 327 -11.20 -22.79 -16.61
N GLY A 328 -10.56 -22.35 -17.68
CA GLY A 328 -11.23 -21.83 -18.88
C GLY A 328 -11.75 -20.40 -18.71
N ILE A 329 -11.72 -19.64 -19.80
CA ILE A 329 -12.09 -18.21 -19.79
C ILE A 329 -13.53 -17.95 -19.35
N LYS A 330 -14.47 -18.85 -19.65
CA LYS A 330 -15.88 -18.70 -19.27
C LYS A 330 -16.04 -18.68 -17.74
N GLN A 331 -15.34 -19.57 -17.03
CA GLN A 331 -15.40 -19.65 -15.58
C GLN A 331 -14.72 -18.42 -14.94
N VAL A 332 -13.56 -18.01 -15.44
CA VAL A 332 -12.85 -16.81 -14.94
C VAL A 332 -13.70 -15.55 -15.12
N ARG A 333 -14.36 -15.38 -16.29
CA ARG A 333 -15.31 -14.29 -16.52
C ARG A 333 -16.50 -14.31 -15.57
N LYS A 334 -17.04 -15.50 -15.26
CA LYS A 334 -18.14 -15.65 -14.30
C LYS A 334 -17.71 -15.20 -12.90
N ILE A 335 -16.51 -15.58 -12.45
CA ILE A 335 -15.96 -15.15 -11.16
C ILE A 335 -15.73 -13.63 -11.16
N TYR A 336 -15.10 -13.08 -12.19
CA TYR A 336 -14.91 -11.64 -12.36
C TYR A 336 -16.21 -10.85 -12.25
N LYS A 337 -17.26 -11.25 -12.98
CA LYS A 337 -18.55 -10.55 -12.97
C LYS A 337 -19.29 -10.61 -11.64
N ASN A 338 -19.06 -11.63 -10.82
CA ASN A 338 -19.79 -11.87 -9.59
C ASN A 338 -18.97 -11.55 -8.31
N SER A 339 -17.82 -10.92 -8.45
CA SER A 339 -16.94 -10.60 -7.32
C SER A 339 -16.46 -9.15 -7.40
N ASP A 340 -16.97 -8.30 -6.50
CA ASP A 340 -16.52 -6.91 -6.37
C ASP A 340 -15.03 -6.83 -6.11
N PHE A 341 -14.49 -7.75 -5.30
CA PHE A 341 -13.05 -7.89 -5.05
C PHE A 341 -12.28 -8.11 -6.35
N MET A 342 -12.71 -9.10 -7.18
CA MET A 342 -12.00 -9.42 -8.43
C MET A 342 -12.12 -8.28 -9.46
N GLN A 343 -13.27 -7.60 -9.52
CA GLN A 343 -13.47 -6.44 -10.38
C GLN A 343 -12.55 -5.29 -10.01
N ASN A 344 -12.46 -4.96 -8.72
CA ASN A 344 -11.58 -3.92 -8.22
C ASN A 344 -10.11 -4.26 -8.46
N LEU A 345 -9.71 -5.51 -8.18
CA LEU A 345 -8.35 -5.99 -8.39
C LEU A 345 -7.93 -5.88 -9.87
N ILE A 346 -8.73 -6.40 -10.79
CA ILE A 346 -8.44 -6.35 -12.23
C ILE A 346 -8.44 -4.91 -12.75
N SER A 347 -9.39 -4.07 -12.32
CA SER A 347 -9.42 -2.65 -12.68
C SER A 347 -8.17 -1.91 -12.22
N ASN A 348 -7.70 -2.17 -11.02
CA ASN A 348 -6.48 -1.56 -10.47
C ASN A 348 -5.23 -2.00 -11.23
N ILE A 349 -5.10 -3.28 -11.54
CA ILE A 349 -4.00 -3.82 -12.34
C ILE A 349 -4.02 -3.21 -13.75
N GLU A 350 -5.18 -3.20 -14.41
CA GLU A 350 -5.38 -2.61 -15.73
C GLU A 350 -4.98 -1.14 -15.77
N MET A 351 -5.43 -0.34 -14.79
CA MET A 351 -5.12 1.09 -14.69
C MET A 351 -3.62 1.33 -14.54
N THR A 352 -2.93 0.47 -13.79
CA THR A 352 -1.48 0.61 -13.60
C THR A 352 -0.72 0.15 -14.84
N LEU A 353 -1.15 -0.93 -15.46
CA LEU A 353 -0.56 -1.43 -16.70
C LEU A 353 -0.74 -0.43 -17.85
N ALA A 354 -1.90 0.23 -17.94
CA ALA A 354 -2.16 1.28 -18.93
C ALA A 354 -1.30 2.54 -18.75
N LYS A 355 -0.79 2.80 -17.54
CA LYS A 355 0.20 3.87 -17.26
C LYS A 355 1.64 3.47 -17.61
N SER A 356 1.91 2.19 -17.80
CA SER A 356 3.25 1.69 -18.17
C SER A 356 3.55 2.00 -19.63
N ASP A 357 4.81 2.29 -19.91
CA ASP A 357 5.34 2.37 -21.27
C ASP A 357 6.65 1.61 -21.36
N LEU A 358 6.56 0.35 -21.78
CA LEU A 358 7.74 -0.51 -21.85
C LEU A 358 8.69 -0.17 -22.99
N LYS A 359 8.25 0.64 -23.98
CA LYS A 359 9.16 1.16 -25.01
C LYS A 359 10.10 2.20 -24.40
N ILE A 360 9.54 3.14 -23.62
CA ILE A 360 10.34 4.11 -22.86
C ILE A 360 11.18 3.40 -21.80
N ALA A 361 10.63 2.42 -21.08
CA ALA A 361 11.38 1.63 -20.10
C ALA A 361 12.61 0.94 -20.71
N LYS A 362 12.50 0.46 -21.95
CA LYS A 362 13.64 -0.14 -22.69
C LYS A 362 14.79 0.86 -22.89
N LEU A 363 14.47 2.12 -23.17
CA LEU A 363 15.49 3.16 -23.35
C LEU A 363 16.29 3.40 -22.07
N TYR A 364 15.67 3.32 -20.88
CA TYR A 364 16.40 3.39 -19.61
C TYR A 364 17.45 2.26 -19.51
N VAL A 365 17.10 1.05 -19.95
CA VAL A 365 18.04 -0.08 -19.93
C VAL A 365 19.16 0.14 -20.95
N GLU A 366 18.83 0.40 -22.21
CA GLU A 366 19.79 0.54 -23.31
C GLU A 366 20.78 1.70 -23.11
N PHE A 367 20.35 2.79 -22.50
CA PHE A 367 21.19 3.98 -22.31
C PHE A 367 21.92 4.05 -20.97
N LEU A 368 21.41 3.35 -19.94
CA LEU A 368 21.90 3.51 -18.57
C LEU A 368 22.48 2.23 -17.97
N MET A 369 22.32 1.08 -18.59
CA MET A 369 22.74 -0.21 -18.02
C MET A 369 23.61 -1.01 -18.96
N ASN A 370 24.17 -2.11 -18.46
CA ASN A 370 24.90 -3.09 -19.24
C ASN A 370 23.95 -4.00 -20.01
N GLU A 371 24.42 -4.65 -21.07
CA GLU A 371 23.60 -5.52 -21.95
C GLU A 371 22.94 -6.68 -21.19
N ASP A 372 23.60 -7.21 -20.17
CA ASP A 372 23.08 -8.30 -19.33
C ASP A 372 21.74 -7.93 -18.66
N MET A 373 21.49 -6.64 -18.43
CA MET A 373 20.24 -6.16 -17.84
C MET A 373 19.03 -6.23 -18.80
N LEU A 374 19.26 -6.48 -20.09
CA LEU A 374 18.20 -6.72 -21.07
C LEU A 374 17.40 -8.00 -20.74
N GLU A 375 18.01 -9.00 -20.11
CA GLU A 375 17.29 -10.19 -19.67
C GLU A 375 16.21 -9.86 -18.64
N ILE A 376 16.54 -9.03 -17.66
CA ILE A 376 15.57 -8.54 -16.66
C ILE A 376 14.44 -7.77 -17.34
N TYR A 377 14.76 -6.88 -18.29
CA TYR A 377 13.74 -6.17 -19.06
C TYR A 377 12.86 -7.13 -19.88
N ASN A 378 13.42 -8.15 -20.48
CA ASN A 378 12.66 -9.14 -21.26
C ASN A 378 11.69 -9.91 -20.39
N ASP A 379 12.05 -10.27 -19.17
CA ASP A 379 11.12 -10.87 -18.20
C ASP A 379 9.97 -9.93 -17.84
N ILE A 380 10.27 -8.65 -17.61
CA ILE A 380 9.25 -7.62 -17.34
C ILE A 380 8.30 -7.48 -18.55
N ASN A 381 8.84 -7.40 -19.75
CA ASN A 381 8.06 -7.25 -20.98
C ASN A 381 7.19 -8.48 -21.27
N LYS A 382 7.70 -9.69 -21.02
CA LYS A 382 6.93 -10.93 -21.14
C LYS A 382 5.74 -10.95 -20.17
N GLU A 383 5.98 -10.60 -18.93
CA GLU A 383 4.94 -10.57 -17.88
C GLU A 383 3.87 -9.51 -18.19
N SER A 384 4.26 -8.34 -18.68
CA SER A 384 3.35 -7.29 -19.12
C SER A 384 2.45 -7.74 -20.28
N LYS A 385 2.99 -8.44 -21.28
CA LYS A 385 2.21 -8.98 -22.41
C LYS A 385 1.20 -10.01 -21.94
N LEU A 386 1.58 -10.91 -21.02
CA LEU A 386 0.65 -11.87 -20.42
C LEU A 386 -0.47 -11.17 -19.65
N ALA A 387 -0.14 -10.15 -18.83
CA ALA A 387 -1.13 -9.38 -18.09
C ALA A 387 -2.11 -8.68 -19.03
N LEU A 388 -1.62 -7.99 -20.07
CA LEU A 388 -2.42 -7.31 -21.07
C LEU A 388 -3.40 -8.26 -21.77
N ILE A 389 -2.90 -9.40 -22.27
CA ILE A 389 -3.72 -10.38 -22.97
C ILE A 389 -4.78 -10.98 -22.04
N SER A 390 -4.39 -11.32 -20.81
CA SER A 390 -5.30 -11.94 -19.84
C SER A 390 -6.41 -10.98 -19.40
N ILE A 391 -6.09 -9.73 -19.12
CA ILE A 391 -7.08 -8.71 -18.73
C ILE A 391 -8.07 -8.46 -19.86
N LYS A 392 -7.59 -8.27 -21.09
CA LYS A 392 -8.45 -8.11 -22.28
C LYS A 392 -9.40 -9.30 -22.45
N LYS A 393 -8.89 -10.51 -22.30
CA LYS A 393 -9.74 -11.72 -22.36
C LYS A 393 -10.78 -11.76 -21.24
N ILE A 394 -10.42 -11.44 -20.00
CA ILE A 394 -11.33 -11.47 -18.84
C ILE A 394 -12.43 -10.42 -18.99
N LYS A 395 -12.08 -9.18 -19.31
CA LYS A 395 -13.02 -8.07 -19.48
C LYS A 395 -13.81 -8.15 -20.78
N ASN A 396 -13.34 -8.92 -21.75
CA ASN A 396 -13.87 -8.99 -23.11
C ASN A 396 -13.78 -7.66 -23.87
N ASN A 397 -12.64 -6.98 -23.70
CA ASN A 397 -12.32 -5.69 -24.29
C ASN A 397 -11.25 -5.86 -25.38
N ASP A 398 -11.25 -4.98 -26.39
CA ASP A 398 -10.22 -4.96 -27.44
C ASP A 398 -8.96 -4.26 -27.00
N GLU A 399 -9.10 -3.22 -26.16
CA GLU A 399 -7.99 -2.48 -25.58
C GLU A 399 -8.14 -2.33 -24.07
N LEU A 400 -7.06 -1.90 -23.38
CA LEU A 400 -7.16 -1.54 -21.97
C LEU A 400 -8.02 -0.28 -21.81
N LEU A 401 -8.77 -0.22 -20.72
CA LEU A 401 -9.62 0.92 -20.34
C LEU A 401 -10.75 1.23 -21.34
N ASP A 402 -11.21 0.26 -22.15
CA ASP A 402 -12.36 0.48 -23.05
C ASP A 402 -13.63 0.86 -22.32
N ASP A 403 -13.79 0.41 -21.09
CA ASP A 403 -14.88 0.81 -20.17
C ASP A 403 -14.62 2.10 -19.39
N ASN A 404 -13.45 2.74 -19.57
CA ASN A 404 -13.09 4.02 -18.94
C ASN A 404 -12.41 4.98 -19.93
N GLN A 405 -13.21 5.47 -20.89
CA GLN A 405 -12.72 6.34 -21.95
C GLN A 405 -12.10 7.65 -21.45
N ILE A 406 -12.59 8.17 -20.32
CA ILE A 406 -12.05 9.39 -19.72
C ILE A 406 -10.59 9.18 -19.29
N LEU A 407 -10.33 8.11 -18.57
CA LEU A 407 -8.97 7.77 -18.15
C LEU A 407 -8.07 7.43 -19.35
N LYS A 408 -8.60 6.64 -20.31
CA LYS A 408 -7.89 6.27 -21.55
C LYS A 408 -7.41 7.52 -22.32
N ASN A 409 -8.31 8.47 -22.54
CA ASN A 409 -7.97 9.73 -23.23
C ASN A 409 -7.01 10.61 -22.43
N THR A 410 -7.21 10.68 -21.11
CA THR A 410 -6.31 11.41 -20.22
C THR A 410 -4.89 10.87 -20.28
N LEU A 411 -4.70 9.55 -20.33
CA LEU A 411 -3.37 8.93 -20.44
C LEU A 411 -2.72 9.23 -21.79
N LYS A 412 -3.48 9.21 -22.90
CA LYS A 412 -2.96 9.59 -24.22
C LYS A 412 -2.40 11.01 -24.24
N VAL A 413 -3.14 11.96 -23.67
CA VAL A 413 -2.69 13.35 -23.58
C VAL A 413 -1.45 13.48 -22.70
N ARG A 414 -1.41 12.78 -21.58
CA ARG A 414 -0.26 12.82 -20.65
C ARG A 414 1.02 12.25 -21.26
N ASN A 415 0.94 11.19 -22.01
CA ASN A 415 2.12 10.57 -22.63
C ASN A 415 2.83 11.55 -23.56
N ALA A 416 2.11 12.47 -24.23
CA ALA A 416 2.69 13.46 -25.12
C ALA A 416 3.75 14.36 -24.45
N TYR A 417 3.63 14.64 -23.15
CA TYR A 417 4.65 15.41 -22.40
C TYR A 417 5.51 14.56 -21.47
N LEU A 418 5.07 13.37 -21.08
CA LEU A 418 5.87 12.46 -20.26
C LEU A 418 7.04 11.84 -21.06
N ASP A 419 6.84 11.57 -22.34
CA ASP A 419 7.87 10.95 -23.17
C ASP A 419 9.10 11.86 -23.34
N PRO A 420 8.98 13.17 -23.70
CA PRO A 420 10.11 14.08 -23.70
C PRO A 420 10.79 14.21 -22.33
N LEU A 421 10.05 14.27 -21.24
CA LEU A 421 10.62 14.31 -19.89
C LEU A 421 11.44 13.06 -19.57
N SER A 422 10.98 11.88 -20.00
CA SER A 422 11.72 10.63 -19.84
C SER A 422 13.05 10.65 -20.60
N ILE A 423 13.06 11.19 -21.83
CA ILE A 423 14.28 11.29 -22.64
C ILE A 423 15.27 12.28 -22.01
N ILE A 424 14.79 13.42 -21.53
CA ILE A 424 15.62 14.39 -20.79
C ILE A 424 16.22 13.75 -19.56
N GLN A 425 15.42 13.03 -18.77
CA GLN A 425 15.88 12.32 -17.57
C GLN A 425 16.98 11.30 -17.91
N ILE A 426 16.76 10.43 -18.92
CA ILE A 426 17.74 9.44 -19.37
C ILE A 426 19.06 10.13 -19.77
N THR A 427 18.97 11.21 -20.56
CA THR A 427 20.14 11.96 -21.03
C THR A 427 20.95 12.55 -19.87
N LEU A 428 20.29 13.13 -18.89
CA LEU A 428 20.95 13.72 -17.73
C LEU A 428 21.52 12.64 -16.79
N MET A 429 20.80 11.55 -16.58
CA MET A 429 21.31 10.40 -15.81
C MET A 429 22.54 9.76 -16.49
N LYS A 430 22.56 9.68 -17.83
CA LYS A 430 23.73 9.19 -18.58
C LYS A 430 24.93 10.12 -18.41
N LYS A 431 24.72 11.44 -18.44
CA LYS A 431 25.79 12.43 -18.17
C LYS A 431 26.31 12.29 -16.74
N MET A 432 25.41 12.18 -15.75
CA MET A 432 25.75 12.03 -14.34
C MET A 432 26.64 10.80 -14.05
N LYS A 433 26.52 9.75 -14.84
CA LYS A 433 27.42 8.58 -14.73
C LYS A 433 28.85 8.84 -15.24
N LYS A 434 29.03 9.84 -16.09
CA LYS A 434 30.33 10.15 -16.73
C LYS A 434 31.04 11.32 -16.08
N ARG A 435 30.32 12.27 -15.51
CA ARG A 435 30.86 13.47 -14.88
C ARG A 435 29.86 14.05 -13.87
N GLU A 436 30.33 14.94 -13.04
CA GLU A 436 29.43 15.73 -12.20
C GLU A 436 28.58 16.67 -13.08
N LEU A 437 27.30 16.77 -12.73
CA LEU A 437 26.36 17.68 -13.39
C LEU A 437 26.58 19.11 -12.89
N ASP A 438 26.52 20.07 -13.79
CA ASP A 438 26.47 21.48 -13.40
C ASP A 438 25.12 21.80 -12.69
N PRO A 439 24.99 22.95 -12.01
CA PRO A 439 23.80 23.31 -11.27
C PRO A 439 22.51 23.33 -12.11
N ILE A 440 22.58 23.73 -13.39
CA ILE A 440 21.43 23.79 -14.29
C ILE A 440 21.01 22.37 -14.67
N GLU A 441 21.95 21.52 -15.05
CA GLU A 441 21.69 20.11 -15.37
C GLU A 441 21.13 19.34 -14.17
N LYS A 442 21.68 19.57 -12.97
CA LYS A 442 21.17 18.96 -11.74
C LYS A 442 19.75 19.38 -11.44
N ASN A 443 19.45 20.69 -11.53
CA ASN A 443 18.10 21.19 -11.33
C ASN A 443 17.13 20.64 -12.38
N SER A 444 17.55 20.59 -13.65
CA SER A 444 16.74 20.03 -14.74
C SER A 444 16.43 18.54 -14.51
N LEU A 445 17.37 17.76 -13.97
CA LEU A 445 17.16 16.37 -13.62
C LEU A 445 16.12 16.25 -12.47
N LEU A 446 16.22 17.05 -11.43
CA LEU A 446 15.24 17.07 -10.34
C LEU A 446 13.85 17.51 -10.82
N LEU A 447 13.76 18.49 -11.71
CA LEU A 447 12.49 18.92 -12.32
C LEU A 447 11.89 17.79 -13.18
N SER A 448 12.70 17.03 -13.92
CA SER A 448 12.20 15.89 -14.71
C SER A 448 11.60 14.80 -13.82
N ILE A 449 12.20 14.54 -12.65
CA ILE A 449 11.68 13.57 -11.65
C ILE A 449 10.32 14.04 -11.15
N ASN A 450 10.18 15.32 -10.76
CA ASN A 450 8.93 15.88 -10.30
C ASN A 450 7.86 15.88 -11.40
N GLY A 451 8.24 16.23 -12.63
CA GLY A 451 7.35 16.25 -13.78
C GLY A 451 6.78 14.88 -14.13
N LEU A 452 7.63 13.85 -14.13
CA LEU A 452 7.18 12.46 -14.33
C LEU A 452 6.26 11.98 -13.19
N ALA A 453 6.61 12.29 -11.94
CA ALA A 453 5.79 11.95 -10.79
C ALA A 453 4.40 12.58 -10.85
N ALA A 454 4.32 13.88 -11.11
CA ALA A 454 3.06 14.61 -11.25
C ALA A 454 2.23 14.10 -12.44
N GLY A 455 2.86 13.89 -13.59
CA GLY A 455 2.17 13.43 -14.80
C GLY A 455 1.62 12.01 -14.68
N LEU A 456 2.31 11.12 -13.99
CA LEU A 456 1.83 9.76 -13.69
C LEU A 456 0.84 9.73 -12.51
N ARG A 457 0.67 10.83 -11.78
CA ARG A 457 0.02 10.87 -10.47
C ARG A 457 0.57 9.79 -9.55
N ASN A 458 1.88 9.78 -9.44
CA ASN A 458 2.62 8.83 -8.61
C ASN A 458 3.71 9.61 -7.84
N THR A 459 3.27 10.28 -6.82
CA THR A 459 4.10 11.13 -5.97
C THR A 459 4.63 10.42 -4.71
N GLY A 460 4.47 9.12 -4.66
CA GLY A 460 4.98 8.28 -3.59
C GLY A 460 3.94 7.44 -2.90
#